data_7b51562ba0a384b6dcbd48dbdf6379da
#
_entry.id   7b51562ba0a384b6dcbd48dbdf6379da
#
_cell.length_a   1.000
_cell.length_b   1.000
_cell.length_c   1.000
_cell.angle_alpha   90.00
_cell.angle_beta   90.00
_cell.angle_gamma   90.00
#
_symmetry.space_group_name_H-M   'P 1'
#
loop_
_entity.id
_entity.type
_entity.pdbx_description
1 polymer ?
#
loop_
_entity_poly.entity_id
_entity_poly.type
_entity_poly.pdbx_seq_one_letter_code
_entity_poly.pdbx_strand_id
1 'polypeptide(L)'
;MDDFNNYEKIRKQLASNNWNLYDYQKKFLDAVHANKYRQYLLSSEIGTGKTITSFLPFFDKSLNKINTKVIYISPLKSIISILHKRLNELSESLKINCKIEKRTGDVSYTLKKKQLLKIPDIILTTPESLTLTIANSDASLLLEDADYIIIDELNEFINSKRADQLALTLSRINAINKKFLLFALSATVVNKKSLINWMSFNGKTKLIENKTKKKIKINVLCSKKIPTVGHSSYFSLDLITPIIKNKRSLIFVNTRSQAELLFKNLFMNLGDNFNLGLYHSSLSREHRIKTEKLFLENKIDAIICTSSLELGIDFDNVDQVINIGTPKSINRLIQRAGRSNHSFYGVPTSYLIPTNKFEFLECISSKYLAENDKFDPLKTQTGSKDVICQHLLLLACNQGIFPIKTYQEIRKAFPYKQLKFKEFLEILSFVENGGYLLNNYKKWNKLSLSEDGAYKINSYRNRIKTLTNIGTIIDSSSFKVKLKNNKTLGTVDESFISLIKPGQAFIFCGLN
;
A
#
# COMPACT_ATOMS: atom_id res chain seq x y z
N MET A 1 8.67 -33.39 25.50
CA MET A 1 7.75 -32.67 26.42
C MET A 1 8.18 -31.20 26.67
N ASP A 2 9.09 -30.63 25.90
CA ASP A 2 9.67 -29.28 26.15
C ASP A 2 9.24 -28.18 25.16
N ASP A 3 8.22 -28.42 24.34
CA ASP A 3 7.84 -27.48 23.27
C ASP A 3 6.80 -26.40 23.67
N PHE A 4 6.33 -26.39 24.92
CA PHE A 4 5.23 -25.51 25.33
C PHE A 4 5.65 -24.14 25.92
N ASN A 5 6.94 -23.88 26.10
CA ASN A 5 7.43 -22.68 26.82
C ASN A 5 7.97 -21.56 25.93
N ASN A 6 7.92 -21.66 24.61
CA ASN A 6 8.71 -20.79 23.74
C ASN A 6 8.21 -19.32 23.60
N TYR A 7 6.98 -18.97 23.99
CA TYR A 7 6.46 -17.59 23.99
C TYR A 7 5.59 -17.28 25.23
N GLU A 8 5.90 -17.93 26.33
CA GLU A 8 5.16 -17.75 27.60
C GLU A 8 5.25 -16.32 28.13
N LYS A 9 6.42 -15.67 27.97
CA LYS A 9 6.64 -14.30 28.44
C LYS A 9 5.73 -13.29 27.72
N ILE A 10 5.71 -13.31 26.40
CA ILE A 10 4.85 -12.40 25.65
C ILE A 10 3.37 -12.69 25.92
N ARG A 11 2.97 -13.96 26.05
CA ARG A 11 1.60 -14.34 26.37
C ARG A 11 1.16 -13.81 27.74
N LYS A 12 2.01 -13.95 28.77
CA LYS A 12 1.75 -13.40 30.12
C LYS A 12 1.65 -11.89 30.08
N GLN A 13 2.56 -11.21 29.37
CA GLN A 13 2.59 -9.75 29.26
C GLN A 13 1.38 -9.19 28.48
N LEU A 14 0.92 -9.88 27.43
CA LEU A 14 -0.30 -9.50 26.71
C LEU A 14 -1.55 -9.75 27.57
N ALA A 15 -1.62 -10.87 28.30
CA ALA A 15 -2.74 -11.17 29.18
C ALA A 15 -2.86 -10.16 30.32
N SER A 16 -1.73 -9.66 30.89
CA SER A 16 -1.75 -8.60 31.90
C SER A 16 -2.31 -7.27 31.38
N ASN A 17 -2.30 -7.06 30.06
CA ASN A 17 -2.90 -5.91 29.36
C ASN A 17 -4.30 -6.22 28.78
N ASN A 18 -4.98 -7.25 29.30
CA ASN A 18 -6.30 -7.72 28.82
C ASN A 18 -6.33 -8.14 27.34
N TRP A 19 -5.21 -8.52 26.76
CA TRP A 19 -5.13 -8.96 25.39
C TRP A 19 -4.88 -10.47 25.27
N ASN A 20 -5.92 -11.19 24.85
CA ASN A 20 -5.83 -12.62 24.57
C ASN A 20 -5.54 -12.88 23.11
N LEU A 21 -4.53 -13.71 22.84
CA LEU A 21 -4.18 -14.10 21.49
C LEU A 21 -5.25 -15.00 20.85
N TYR A 22 -5.65 -14.66 19.64
CA TYR A 22 -6.51 -15.50 18.83
C TYR A 22 -5.77 -16.77 18.35
N ASP A 23 -6.49 -17.83 18.01
CA ASP A 23 -5.88 -19.10 17.62
C ASP A 23 -4.98 -19.00 16.39
N TYR A 24 -5.31 -18.16 15.41
CA TYR A 24 -4.44 -17.96 14.26
C TYR A 24 -3.12 -17.24 14.62
N GLN A 25 -3.14 -16.36 15.64
CA GLN A 25 -1.96 -15.67 16.17
C GLN A 25 -1.04 -16.65 16.90
N LYS A 26 -1.61 -17.54 17.69
CA LYS A 26 -0.87 -18.63 18.35
C LYS A 26 -0.22 -19.54 17.29
N LYS A 27 -0.99 -19.99 16.31
CA LYS A 27 -0.49 -20.80 15.18
C LYS A 27 0.63 -20.11 14.40
N PHE A 28 0.57 -18.80 14.26
CA PHE A 28 1.64 -18.04 13.62
C PHE A 28 2.92 -18.04 14.45
N LEU A 29 2.83 -17.75 15.75
CA LEU A 29 3.97 -17.83 16.65
C LEU A 29 4.60 -19.22 16.66
N ASP A 30 3.80 -20.29 16.83
CA ASP A 30 4.27 -21.68 16.79
C ASP A 30 5.02 -21.98 15.49
N ALA A 31 4.47 -21.54 14.35
CA ALA A 31 5.08 -21.81 13.04
C ALA A 31 6.40 -21.07 12.87
N VAL A 32 6.52 -19.81 13.38
CA VAL A 32 7.75 -19.02 13.33
C VAL A 32 8.80 -19.61 14.26
N HIS A 33 8.44 -20.00 15.46
CA HIS A 33 9.35 -20.66 16.42
C HIS A 33 9.88 -21.99 15.89
N ALA A 34 9.04 -22.78 15.24
CA ALA A 34 9.46 -24.05 14.62
C ALA A 34 10.51 -23.85 13.51
N ASN A 35 10.67 -22.64 12.98
CA ASN A 35 11.67 -22.21 12.00
C ASN A 35 11.82 -23.13 10.77
N LYS A 36 10.72 -23.79 10.38
CA LYS A 36 10.70 -24.72 9.23
C LYS A 36 10.52 -24.03 7.88
N TYR A 37 10.11 -22.78 7.88
CA TYR A 37 9.80 -22.00 6.69
C TYR A 37 10.52 -20.66 6.72
N ARG A 38 10.85 -20.15 5.54
CA ARG A 38 11.44 -18.81 5.37
C ARG A 38 10.40 -17.74 5.08
N GLN A 39 9.21 -18.17 4.69
CA GLN A 39 8.16 -17.28 4.22
C GLN A 39 6.83 -17.69 4.82
N TYR A 40 6.07 -16.69 5.28
CA TYR A 40 4.77 -16.87 5.93
C TYR A 40 3.76 -15.91 5.30
N LEU A 41 2.63 -16.45 4.85
CA LEU A 41 1.49 -15.67 4.38
C LEU A 41 0.38 -15.72 5.44
N LEU A 42 0.09 -14.57 6.05
CA LEU A 42 -1.03 -14.39 6.97
C LEU A 42 -2.22 -13.86 6.19
N SER A 43 -3.27 -14.65 6.12
CA SER A 43 -4.53 -14.27 5.48
C SER A 43 -5.63 -14.20 6.52
N SER A 44 -6.19 -13.01 6.73
CA SER A 44 -7.34 -12.82 7.61
C SER A 44 -8.08 -11.53 7.26
N GLU A 45 -9.33 -11.41 7.68
CA GLU A 45 -10.14 -10.23 7.42
C GLU A 45 -9.59 -8.95 8.07
N ILE A 46 -10.12 -7.81 7.62
CA ILE A 46 -9.77 -6.50 8.19
C ILE A 46 -10.26 -6.44 9.64
N GLY A 47 -9.50 -5.76 10.52
CA GLY A 47 -9.86 -5.62 11.94
C GLY A 47 -9.59 -6.84 12.82
N THR A 48 -8.86 -7.84 12.33
CA THR A 48 -8.51 -9.03 13.11
C THR A 48 -7.14 -8.96 13.79
N GLY A 49 -6.42 -7.84 13.66
CA GLY A 49 -5.10 -7.64 14.27
C GLY A 49 -3.92 -8.23 13.50
N LYS A 50 -4.05 -8.51 12.18
CA LYS A 50 -2.98 -9.05 11.32
C LYS A 50 -1.65 -8.33 11.47
N THR A 51 -1.68 -7.01 11.35
CA THR A 51 -0.47 -6.18 11.36
C THR A 51 0.30 -6.35 12.65
N ILE A 52 -0.39 -6.28 13.79
CA ILE A 52 0.27 -6.49 15.09
C ILE A 52 0.75 -7.93 15.25
N THR A 53 -0.01 -8.90 14.76
CA THR A 53 0.38 -10.32 14.77
C THR A 53 1.77 -10.52 14.16
N SER A 54 2.08 -9.84 13.05
CA SER A 54 3.38 -9.96 12.39
C SER A 54 4.57 -9.44 13.21
N PHE A 55 4.32 -8.58 14.19
CA PHE A 55 5.35 -8.08 15.12
C PHE A 55 5.49 -8.93 16.40
N LEU A 56 4.57 -9.85 16.69
CA LEU A 56 4.64 -10.68 17.89
C LEU A 56 5.96 -11.45 18.02
N PRO A 57 6.54 -12.05 16.94
CA PRO A 57 7.84 -12.71 17.04
C PRO A 57 8.99 -11.76 17.42
N PHE A 58 8.93 -10.50 16.99
CA PHE A 58 9.89 -9.46 17.39
C PHE A 58 9.76 -9.14 18.89
N PHE A 59 8.55 -8.87 19.36
CA PHE A 59 8.30 -8.54 20.75
C PHE A 59 8.67 -9.71 21.68
N ASP A 60 8.38 -10.94 21.28
CA ASP A 60 8.76 -12.14 22.04
C ASP A 60 10.28 -12.25 22.19
N LYS A 61 11.04 -12.09 21.11
CA LYS A 61 12.51 -12.08 21.14
C LYS A 61 13.04 -10.93 21.98
N SER A 62 12.43 -9.74 21.89
CA SER A 62 12.84 -8.56 22.65
C SER A 62 12.65 -8.76 24.15
N LEU A 63 11.53 -9.39 24.58
CA LEU A 63 11.30 -9.78 25.98
C LEU A 63 12.34 -10.80 26.50
N ASN A 64 12.89 -11.60 25.60
CA ASN A 64 13.99 -12.52 25.89
C ASN A 64 15.37 -11.89 25.70
N LYS A 65 15.47 -10.55 25.54
CA LYS A 65 16.71 -9.79 25.33
C LYS A 65 17.51 -10.19 24.07
N ILE A 66 16.84 -10.75 23.07
CA ILE A 66 17.43 -11.07 21.79
C ILE A 66 17.29 -9.88 20.86
N ASN A 67 18.42 -9.31 20.42
CA ASN A 67 18.41 -8.21 19.46
C ASN A 67 17.85 -8.70 18.11
N THR A 68 16.87 -8.01 17.59
CA THR A 68 16.16 -8.39 16.37
C THR A 68 15.83 -7.13 15.58
N LYS A 69 16.00 -7.17 14.25
CA LYS A 69 15.73 -6.04 13.35
C LYS A 69 14.58 -6.35 12.41
N VAL A 70 13.66 -5.40 12.28
CA VAL A 70 12.44 -5.55 11.47
C VAL A 70 12.36 -4.44 10.42
N ILE A 71 12.08 -4.81 9.18
CA ILE A 71 11.70 -3.89 8.12
C ILE A 71 10.22 -4.13 7.77
N TYR A 72 9.37 -3.14 8.03
CA TYR A 72 7.95 -3.19 7.66
C TYR A 72 7.68 -2.32 6.45
N ILE A 73 7.00 -2.89 5.46
CA ILE A 73 6.72 -2.28 4.16
C ILE A 73 5.21 -2.11 4.00
N SER A 74 4.77 -0.86 3.82
CA SER A 74 3.37 -0.54 3.62
C SER A 74 3.13 0.19 2.29
N PRO A 75 1.98 -0.03 1.62
CA PRO A 75 1.62 0.68 0.40
C PRO A 75 1.43 2.19 0.60
N LEU A 76 1.06 2.62 1.81
CA LEU A 76 0.69 4.00 2.12
C LEU A 76 1.46 4.58 3.31
N LYS A 77 1.87 5.84 3.18
CA LYS A 77 2.56 6.59 4.24
C LYS A 77 1.66 6.90 5.46
N SER A 78 0.35 7.02 5.25
CA SER A 78 -0.62 7.22 6.32
C SER A 78 -0.64 6.03 7.27
N ILE A 79 -0.67 4.81 6.74
CA ILE A 79 -0.59 3.56 7.53
C ILE A 79 0.67 3.55 8.39
N ILE A 80 1.82 3.90 7.80
CA ILE A 80 3.10 3.97 8.50
C ILE A 80 3.03 4.91 9.71
N SER A 81 2.37 6.06 9.56
CA SER A 81 2.27 7.04 10.65
C SER A 81 1.40 6.56 11.81
N ILE A 82 0.28 5.91 11.50
CA ILE A 82 -0.63 5.33 12.49
C ILE A 82 0.04 4.14 13.20
N LEU A 83 0.64 3.25 12.41
CA LEU A 83 1.31 2.07 12.96
C LEU A 83 2.50 2.45 13.85
N HIS A 84 3.26 3.49 13.47
CA HIS A 84 4.35 4.01 14.30
C HIS A 84 3.86 4.40 15.70
N LYS A 85 2.73 5.11 15.80
CA LYS A 85 2.14 5.48 17.09
C LYS A 85 1.72 4.23 17.88
N ARG A 86 0.95 3.33 17.24
CA ARG A 86 0.46 2.08 17.87
C ARG A 86 1.58 1.17 18.38
N LEU A 87 2.67 1.04 17.59
CA LEU A 87 3.81 0.20 18.00
C LEU A 87 4.58 0.81 19.19
N ASN A 88 4.70 2.15 19.27
CA ASN A 88 5.29 2.80 20.43
C ASN A 88 4.42 2.58 21.69
N GLU A 89 3.12 2.82 21.60
CA GLU A 89 2.17 2.56 22.69
C GLU A 89 2.23 1.08 23.14
N LEU A 90 2.31 0.15 22.20
CA LEU A 90 2.42 -1.28 22.49
C LEU A 90 3.76 -1.61 23.15
N SER A 91 4.88 -1.08 22.67
CA SER A 91 6.21 -1.32 23.27
C SER A 91 6.29 -0.79 24.70
N GLU A 92 5.70 0.38 24.96
CA GLU A 92 5.59 0.95 26.31
C GLU A 92 4.75 0.05 27.23
N SER A 93 3.58 -0.42 26.77
CA SER A 93 2.71 -1.32 27.54
C SER A 93 3.37 -2.66 27.84
N LEU A 94 4.21 -3.17 26.93
CA LEU A 94 5.00 -4.39 27.10
C LEU A 94 6.31 -4.15 27.88
N LYS A 95 6.63 -2.90 28.24
CA LYS A 95 7.90 -2.49 28.90
C LYS A 95 9.13 -2.90 28.08
N ILE A 96 9.05 -2.81 26.76
CA ILE A 96 10.13 -3.12 25.82
C ILE A 96 10.76 -1.80 25.36
N ASN A 97 12.06 -1.64 25.62
CA ASN A 97 12.80 -0.50 25.09
C ASN A 97 13.30 -0.85 23.66
N CYS A 98 12.57 -0.41 22.65
CA CYS A 98 12.95 -0.58 21.24
C CYS A 98 12.82 0.72 20.46
N LYS A 99 13.72 0.92 19.52
CA LYS A 99 13.75 2.12 18.67
C LYS A 99 12.97 1.88 17.39
N ILE A 100 11.82 2.54 17.26
CA ILE A 100 10.92 2.43 16.11
C ILE A 100 10.99 3.71 15.29
N GLU A 101 11.37 3.64 14.02
CA GLU A 101 11.53 4.81 13.17
C GLU A 101 10.89 4.65 11.79
N LYS A 102 10.50 5.79 11.23
CA LYS A 102 9.98 5.88 9.86
C LYS A 102 11.11 6.18 8.88
N ARG A 103 11.12 5.50 7.72
CA ARG A 103 12.04 5.77 6.61
C ARG A 103 11.24 5.88 5.31
N THR A 104 10.65 7.05 5.08
CA THR A 104 9.81 7.34 3.91
C THR A 104 10.35 8.56 3.16
N GLY A 105 9.73 8.89 2.01
CA GLY A 105 10.10 10.09 1.25
C GLY A 105 9.98 11.40 2.05
N ASP A 106 9.13 11.43 3.08
CA ASP A 106 8.88 12.63 3.89
C ASP A 106 9.91 12.82 5.03
N VAL A 107 10.73 11.81 5.29
CA VAL A 107 11.78 11.87 6.33
C VAL A 107 13.00 12.61 5.78
N SER A 108 13.53 13.56 6.56
CA SER A 108 14.68 14.36 6.18
C SER A 108 15.94 13.52 5.94
N TYR A 109 16.82 14.03 5.07
CA TYR A 109 18.08 13.35 4.76
C TYR A 109 18.98 13.17 6.00
N THR A 110 19.00 14.17 6.88
CA THR A 110 19.78 14.13 8.13
C THR A 110 19.31 13.00 9.07
N LEU A 111 18.00 12.80 9.22
CA LEU A 111 17.46 11.68 9.99
C LEU A 111 17.78 10.35 9.33
N LYS A 112 17.67 10.24 8.00
CA LYS A 112 18.06 9.02 7.27
C LYS A 112 19.52 8.67 7.45
N LYS A 113 20.43 9.65 7.55
CA LYS A 113 21.85 9.42 7.90
C LYS A 113 22.03 8.94 9.35
N LYS A 114 21.34 9.55 10.31
CA LYS A 114 21.38 9.11 11.72
C LYS A 114 20.92 7.65 11.89
N GLN A 115 19.93 7.21 11.10
CA GLN A 115 19.48 5.81 11.09
C GLN A 115 20.55 4.83 10.64
N LEU A 116 21.50 5.24 9.79
CA LEU A 116 22.62 4.40 9.36
C LEU A 116 23.71 4.29 10.43
N LEU A 117 23.90 5.33 11.24
CA LEU A 117 24.86 5.31 12.34
C LEU A 117 24.38 4.47 13.52
N LYS A 118 23.06 4.48 13.79
CA LYS A 118 22.43 3.65 14.82
C LYS A 118 21.15 3.06 14.26
N ILE A 119 21.26 1.83 13.73
CA ILE A 119 20.15 1.12 13.08
C ILE A 119 19.01 0.94 14.07
N PRO A 120 17.80 1.43 13.75
CA PRO A 120 16.61 1.21 14.58
C PRO A 120 16.25 -0.29 14.66
N ASP A 121 15.51 -0.66 15.70
CA ASP A 121 15.03 -2.04 15.84
C ASP A 121 13.88 -2.34 14.88
N ILE A 122 13.02 -1.33 14.64
CA ILE A 122 11.94 -1.42 13.65
C ILE A 122 12.04 -0.22 12.70
N ILE A 123 12.09 -0.50 11.40
CA ILE A 123 12.01 0.48 10.33
C ILE A 123 10.68 0.32 9.59
N LEU A 124 9.88 1.38 9.57
CA LEU A 124 8.63 1.45 8.84
C LEU A 124 8.85 2.22 7.52
N THR A 125 8.64 1.58 6.38
CA THR A 125 8.99 2.12 5.07
C THR A 125 7.94 1.86 3.98
N THR A 126 8.13 2.48 2.80
CA THR A 126 7.37 2.20 1.57
C THR A 126 8.26 1.43 0.58
N PRO A 127 7.68 0.73 -0.43
CA PRO A 127 8.47 0.03 -1.44
C PRO A 127 9.52 0.91 -2.10
N GLU A 128 9.14 2.13 -2.50
CA GLU A 128 10.03 3.08 -3.16
C GLU A 128 11.20 3.49 -2.27
N SER A 129 10.93 3.75 -0.99
CA SER A 129 11.98 4.13 -0.03
C SER A 129 12.91 2.97 0.31
N LEU A 130 12.38 1.73 0.35
CA LEU A 130 13.20 0.53 0.51
C LEU A 130 14.08 0.30 -0.72
N THR A 131 13.52 0.47 -1.91
CA THR A 131 14.27 0.31 -3.17
C THR A 131 15.44 1.29 -3.26
N LEU A 132 15.28 2.52 -2.75
CA LEU A 132 16.39 3.49 -2.68
C LEU A 132 17.56 3.02 -1.81
N THR A 133 17.34 2.14 -0.85
CA THR A 133 18.46 1.63 -0.01
C THR A 133 19.44 0.78 -0.80
N ILE A 134 19.00 0.16 -1.89
CA ILE A 134 19.88 -0.65 -2.77
C ILE A 134 20.96 0.19 -3.45
N ALA A 135 20.64 1.44 -3.76
CA ALA A 135 21.54 2.35 -4.47
C ALA A 135 22.60 3.02 -3.56
N ASN A 136 22.58 2.73 -2.26
CA ASN A 136 23.46 3.32 -1.27
C ASN A 136 24.20 2.22 -0.49
N SER A 137 25.57 2.23 -0.56
CA SER A 137 26.42 1.27 0.15
C SER A 137 26.16 1.25 1.65
N ASP A 138 26.09 2.44 2.26
CA ASP A 138 25.91 2.55 3.71
C ASP A 138 24.52 2.07 4.15
N ALA A 139 23.52 2.17 3.26
CA ALA A 139 22.19 1.70 3.55
C ALA A 139 22.02 0.19 3.37
N SER A 140 22.95 -0.50 2.71
CA SER A 140 22.93 -1.97 2.61
C SER A 140 23.05 -2.64 3.98
N LEU A 141 23.72 -2.03 4.93
CA LEU A 141 23.82 -2.51 6.32
C LEU A 141 22.45 -2.71 6.97
N LEU A 142 21.47 -1.83 6.66
CA LEU A 142 20.09 -2.01 7.13
C LEU A 142 19.46 -3.31 6.62
N LEU A 143 19.87 -3.77 5.45
CA LEU A 143 19.33 -4.96 4.78
C LEU A 143 20.05 -6.23 5.24
N GLU A 144 21.32 -6.12 5.56
CA GLU A 144 22.15 -7.23 6.04
C GLU A 144 21.73 -7.69 7.44
N ASP A 145 21.36 -6.74 8.30
CA ASP A 145 20.97 -6.99 9.69
C ASP A 145 19.48 -7.32 9.87
N ALA A 146 18.66 -7.26 8.81
CA ALA A 146 17.24 -7.52 8.93
C ALA A 146 16.95 -9.00 9.25
N ASP A 147 16.29 -9.27 10.37
CA ASP A 147 15.78 -10.60 10.73
C ASP A 147 14.41 -10.87 10.16
N TYR A 148 13.53 -9.84 10.17
CA TYR A 148 12.17 -9.94 9.65
C TYR A 148 11.89 -8.85 8.63
N ILE A 149 11.30 -9.25 7.52
CA ILE A 149 10.71 -8.33 6.52
C ILE A 149 9.21 -8.59 6.50
N ILE A 150 8.43 -7.55 6.77
CA ILE A 150 6.97 -7.62 6.81
C ILE A 150 6.42 -6.81 5.64
N ILE A 151 5.59 -7.42 4.79
CA ILE A 151 4.86 -6.73 3.71
C ILE A 151 3.40 -6.68 4.09
N ASP A 152 2.87 -5.49 4.28
CA ASP A 152 1.45 -5.30 4.58
C ASP A 152 0.64 -5.12 3.30
N GLU A 153 -0.60 -5.62 3.32
CA GLU A 153 -1.56 -5.59 2.21
C GLU A 153 -0.94 -6.04 0.88
N LEU A 154 -0.30 -7.22 0.87
CA LEU A 154 0.38 -7.76 -0.33
C LEU A 154 -0.57 -7.84 -1.54
N ASN A 155 -1.86 -8.10 -1.33
CA ASN A 155 -2.87 -8.12 -2.39
C ASN A 155 -2.99 -6.79 -3.16
N GLU A 156 -2.67 -5.66 -2.52
CA GLU A 156 -2.71 -4.34 -3.15
C GLU A 156 -1.53 -4.07 -4.07
N PHE A 157 -0.42 -4.77 -3.85
CA PHE A 157 0.76 -4.65 -4.70
C PHE A 157 0.65 -5.50 -5.96
N ILE A 158 0.13 -6.71 -5.84
CA ILE A 158 0.08 -7.67 -6.96
C ILE A 158 -0.69 -7.07 -8.13
N ASN A 159 -0.21 -7.30 -9.34
CA ASN A 159 -0.68 -6.70 -10.60
C ASN A 159 -0.32 -5.21 -10.79
N SER A 160 0.70 -4.72 -10.12
CA SER A 160 1.20 -3.36 -10.32
C SER A 160 2.71 -3.35 -10.54
N LYS A 161 3.21 -2.32 -11.22
CA LYS A 161 4.67 -2.09 -11.36
C LYS A 161 5.37 -1.91 -10.00
N ARG A 162 4.63 -1.49 -8.97
CA ARG A 162 5.15 -1.42 -7.60
C ARG A 162 5.44 -2.80 -7.01
N ALA A 163 4.63 -3.82 -7.37
CA ALA A 163 4.92 -5.20 -7.01
C ALA A 163 6.16 -5.73 -7.71
N ASP A 164 6.34 -5.39 -8.99
CA ASP A 164 7.54 -5.77 -9.74
C ASP A 164 8.80 -5.16 -9.12
N GLN A 165 8.75 -3.86 -8.76
CA GLN A 165 9.83 -3.16 -8.08
C GLN A 165 10.14 -3.79 -6.71
N LEU A 166 9.12 -4.11 -5.92
CA LEU A 166 9.28 -4.75 -4.63
C LEU A 166 9.87 -6.16 -4.77
N ALA A 167 9.43 -6.94 -5.76
CA ALA A 167 9.96 -8.29 -6.03
C ALA A 167 11.45 -8.26 -6.37
N LEU A 168 11.90 -7.31 -7.21
CA LEU A 168 13.33 -7.12 -7.52
C LEU A 168 14.11 -6.67 -6.27
N THR A 169 13.54 -5.78 -5.47
CA THR A 169 14.15 -5.32 -4.22
C THR A 169 14.34 -6.48 -3.24
N LEU A 170 13.33 -7.32 -3.06
CA LEU A 170 13.40 -8.51 -2.20
C LEU A 170 14.40 -9.54 -2.74
N SER A 171 14.47 -9.73 -4.05
CA SER A 171 15.45 -10.61 -4.67
C SER A 171 16.87 -10.13 -4.38
N ARG A 172 17.11 -8.80 -4.44
CA ARG A 172 18.38 -8.18 -4.07
C ARG A 172 18.69 -8.35 -2.58
N ILE A 173 17.72 -8.11 -1.71
CA ILE A 173 17.90 -8.32 -0.26
C ILE A 173 18.27 -9.78 0.01
N ASN A 174 17.59 -10.73 -0.64
CA ASN A 174 17.89 -12.16 -0.50
C ASN A 174 19.29 -12.55 -1.02
N ALA A 175 19.87 -11.78 -1.94
CA ALA A 175 21.25 -11.98 -2.40
C ALA A 175 22.28 -11.50 -1.35
N ILE A 176 21.94 -10.46 -0.58
CA ILE A 176 22.78 -9.87 0.48
C ILE A 176 22.59 -10.66 1.79
N ASN A 177 21.36 -10.84 2.21
CA ASN A 177 20.99 -11.49 3.47
C ASN A 177 20.09 -12.71 3.17
N LYS A 178 20.62 -13.92 3.39
CA LYS A 178 19.86 -15.18 3.19
C LYS A 178 19.10 -15.62 4.43
N LYS A 179 19.22 -14.91 5.56
CA LYS A 179 18.70 -15.38 6.86
C LYS A 179 17.33 -14.84 7.21
N PHE A 180 16.91 -13.71 6.63
CA PHE A 180 15.65 -13.08 7.02
C PHE A 180 14.42 -13.97 6.80
N LEU A 181 13.42 -13.79 7.63
CA LEU A 181 12.09 -14.36 7.45
C LEU A 181 11.16 -13.32 6.82
N LEU A 182 10.39 -13.73 5.81
CA LEU A 182 9.41 -12.88 5.14
C LEU A 182 8.02 -13.16 5.67
N PHE A 183 7.35 -12.15 6.18
CA PHE A 183 5.95 -12.17 6.56
C PHE A 183 5.15 -11.31 5.59
N ALA A 184 4.22 -11.89 4.87
CA ALA A 184 3.29 -11.16 4.02
C ALA A 184 1.89 -11.21 4.62
N LEU A 185 1.26 -10.05 4.69
CA LEU A 185 -0.08 -9.88 5.21
C LEU A 185 -1.03 -9.60 4.05
N SER A 186 -2.17 -10.24 4.06
CA SER A 186 -3.19 -10.04 3.04
C SER A 186 -4.56 -10.08 3.68
N ALA A 187 -5.47 -9.22 3.20
CA ALA A 187 -6.88 -9.43 3.41
C ALA A 187 -7.29 -10.80 2.85
N THR A 188 -8.48 -11.27 3.17
CA THR A 188 -9.00 -12.54 2.65
C THR A 188 -9.00 -12.52 1.13
N VAL A 189 -8.19 -13.35 0.50
CA VAL A 189 -8.01 -13.40 -0.96
C VAL A 189 -8.31 -14.80 -1.47
N VAL A 190 -9.03 -14.88 -2.55
CA VAL A 190 -9.40 -16.14 -3.18
C VAL A 190 -8.19 -16.82 -3.83
N ASN A 191 -7.28 -16.06 -4.44
CA ASN A 191 -6.15 -16.64 -5.13
C ASN A 191 -4.85 -16.62 -4.32
N LYS A 192 -4.85 -17.32 -3.18
CA LYS A 192 -3.68 -17.48 -2.31
C LYS A 192 -2.48 -18.09 -3.03
N LYS A 193 -2.74 -18.96 -4.04
CA LYS A 193 -1.66 -19.54 -4.85
C LYS A 193 -0.85 -18.48 -5.59
N SER A 194 -1.49 -17.43 -6.13
CA SER A 194 -0.78 -16.34 -6.79
C SER A 194 0.10 -15.56 -5.81
N LEU A 195 -0.38 -15.29 -4.59
CA LEU A 195 0.41 -14.64 -3.54
C LEU A 195 1.60 -15.50 -3.13
N ILE A 196 1.38 -16.78 -2.89
CA ILE A 196 2.44 -17.75 -2.54
C ILE A 196 3.48 -17.85 -3.66
N ASN A 197 3.04 -17.90 -4.92
CA ASN A 197 3.94 -17.94 -6.06
C ASN A 197 4.78 -16.65 -6.18
N TRP A 198 4.16 -15.49 -5.98
CA TRP A 198 4.87 -14.21 -6.01
C TRP A 198 5.95 -14.12 -4.92
N MET A 199 5.68 -14.70 -3.74
CA MET A 199 6.64 -14.76 -2.63
C MET A 199 7.77 -15.77 -2.85
N SER A 200 7.64 -16.72 -3.78
CA SER A 200 8.48 -17.93 -3.89
C SER A 200 9.90 -17.68 -4.42
N PHE A 201 10.65 -16.75 -3.84
CA PHE A 201 12.07 -16.50 -4.18
C PHE A 201 13.04 -17.18 -3.22
N ASN A 202 12.61 -17.63 -2.03
CA ASN A 202 13.48 -18.19 -1.00
C ASN A 202 12.89 -19.44 -0.29
N GLY A 203 12.22 -20.33 -1.02
CA GLY A 203 11.73 -21.59 -0.47
C GLY A 203 10.21 -21.70 -0.35
N LYS A 204 9.77 -22.64 0.51
CA LYS A 204 8.34 -22.91 0.72
C LYS A 204 7.70 -21.85 1.62
N THR A 205 6.50 -21.41 1.24
CA THR A 205 5.69 -20.48 2.03
C THR A 205 4.69 -21.23 2.91
N LYS A 206 4.62 -20.87 4.20
CA LYS A 206 3.60 -21.35 5.13
C LYS A 206 2.40 -20.41 5.07
N LEU A 207 1.24 -20.95 4.72
CA LEU A 207 -0.02 -20.24 4.81
C LEU A 207 -0.63 -20.39 6.21
N ILE A 208 -1.02 -19.27 6.82
CA ILE A 208 -1.75 -19.21 8.08
C ILE A 208 -2.99 -18.38 7.88
N GLU A 209 -4.14 -18.99 8.16
CA GLU A 209 -5.43 -18.38 7.88
C GLU A 209 -6.25 -18.24 9.16
N ASN A 210 -6.88 -17.09 9.26
CA ASN A 210 -8.02 -16.92 10.14
C ASN A 210 -9.29 -17.27 9.36
N LYS A 211 -9.97 -18.35 9.76
CA LYS A 211 -11.18 -18.85 9.09
C LYS A 211 -12.46 -18.13 9.52
N THR A 212 -12.40 -17.24 10.52
CA THR A 212 -13.57 -16.46 10.94
C THR A 212 -13.96 -15.49 9.82
N LYS A 213 -15.14 -15.73 9.24
CA LYS A 213 -15.71 -14.85 8.21
C LYS A 213 -16.74 -13.92 8.84
N LYS A 214 -16.61 -12.62 8.61
CA LYS A 214 -17.65 -11.65 8.92
C LYS A 214 -18.67 -11.63 7.80
N LYS A 215 -19.94 -11.75 8.14
CA LYS A 215 -21.03 -11.50 7.17
C LYS A 215 -21.05 -10.02 6.84
N ILE A 216 -20.96 -9.65 5.57
CA ILE A 216 -21.08 -8.28 5.10
C ILE A 216 -22.51 -8.08 4.61
N LYS A 217 -23.17 -7.00 5.06
CA LYS A 217 -24.48 -6.62 4.58
C LYS A 217 -24.34 -5.63 3.43
N ILE A 218 -24.69 -6.06 2.21
CA ILE A 218 -24.62 -5.21 1.01
C ILE A 218 -26.05 -4.91 0.54
N ASN A 219 -26.38 -3.62 0.47
CA ASN A 219 -27.66 -3.14 0.00
C ASN A 219 -27.47 -2.38 -1.33
N VAL A 220 -28.27 -2.69 -2.33
CA VAL A 220 -28.31 -1.94 -3.60
C VAL A 220 -29.52 -1.02 -3.58
N LEU A 221 -29.29 0.27 -3.73
CA LEU A 221 -30.34 1.30 -3.79
C LEU A 221 -30.27 1.99 -5.14
N CYS A 222 -31.41 2.12 -5.81
CA CYS A 222 -31.46 2.70 -7.15
C CYS A 222 -32.57 3.74 -7.24
N SER A 223 -32.22 4.92 -7.78
CA SER A 223 -33.21 5.92 -8.14
C SER A 223 -33.94 5.52 -9.43
N LYS A 224 -35.24 5.74 -9.49
CA LYS A 224 -36.05 5.52 -10.72
C LYS A 224 -35.62 6.46 -11.87
N LYS A 225 -34.98 7.58 -11.56
CA LYS A 225 -34.61 8.66 -12.50
C LYS A 225 -33.17 8.56 -13.03
N ILE A 226 -32.44 7.45 -12.79
CA ILE A 226 -31.05 7.33 -13.27
C ILE A 226 -30.99 7.29 -14.81
N PRO A 227 -29.98 7.94 -15.42
CA PRO A 227 -29.79 7.91 -16.87
C PRO A 227 -29.38 6.52 -17.36
N THR A 228 -29.55 6.27 -18.65
CA THR A 228 -29.12 5.01 -19.26
C THR A 228 -27.61 4.90 -19.31
N VAL A 229 -26.92 6.00 -19.66
CA VAL A 229 -25.46 6.10 -19.82
C VAL A 229 -25.00 7.40 -19.16
N GLY A 230 -23.70 7.46 -18.83
CA GLY A 230 -23.09 8.60 -18.19
C GLY A 230 -23.04 8.46 -16.67
N HIS A 231 -22.67 9.52 -15.99
CA HIS A 231 -22.56 9.56 -14.54
C HIS A 231 -23.39 10.72 -13.98
N SER A 232 -24.34 10.42 -13.13
CA SER A 232 -25.13 11.44 -12.45
C SER A 232 -25.28 11.11 -10.97
N SER A 233 -24.43 11.75 -10.15
CA SER A 233 -24.54 11.69 -8.69
C SER A 233 -25.73 12.50 -8.15
N TYR A 234 -26.28 13.41 -8.96
CA TYR A 234 -27.43 14.25 -8.56
C TYR A 234 -28.66 13.42 -8.15
N PHE A 235 -28.98 12.38 -8.93
CA PHE A 235 -30.09 11.49 -8.61
C PHE A 235 -29.87 10.57 -7.39
N SER A 236 -28.67 10.60 -6.85
CA SER A 236 -28.32 9.84 -5.65
C SER A 236 -28.60 10.61 -4.36
N LEU A 237 -28.79 11.94 -4.44
CA LEU A 237 -28.98 12.81 -3.25
C LEU A 237 -30.19 12.40 -2.41
N ASP A 238 -31.33 12.15 -3.06
CA ASP A 238 -32.55 11.74 -2.39
C ASP A 238 -32.40 10.40 -1.66
N LEU A 239 -31.51 9.53 -2.14
CA LEU A 239 -31.21 8.24 -1.52
C LEU A 239 -30.17 8.36 -0.40
N ILE A 240 -29.16 9.24 -0.58
CA ILE A 240 -28.07 9.40 0.37
C ILE A 240 -28.52 10.14 1.63
N THR A 241 -29.25 11.24 1.45
CA THR A 241 -29.66 12.14 2.54
C THR A 241 -30.34 11.41 3.71
N PRO A 242 -31.35 10.54 3.51
CA PRO A 242 -31.97 9.84 4.62
C PRO A 242 -31.07 8.78 5.27
N ILE A 243 -30.11 8.23 4.51
CA ILE A 243 -29.21 7.17 5.00
C ILE A 243 -28.14 7.73 5.93
N ILE A 244 -27.60 8.93 5.63
CA ILE A 244 -26.53 9.55 6.40
C ILE A 244 -27.01 10.28 7.64
N LYS A 245 -28.30 10.62 7.72
CA LYS A 245 -28.86 11.22 8.93
C LYS A 245 -28.68 10.29 10.13
N ASN A 246 -28.07 10.80 11.19
CA ASN A 246 -27.81 10.08 12.44
C ASN A 246 -26.88 8.87 12.32
N LYS A 247 -26.08 8.77 11.24
CA LYS A 247 -25.09 7.68 11.05
C LYS A 247 -23.80 8.22 10.49
N ARG A 248 -22.71 7.88 11.14
CA ARG A 248 -21.36 8.23 10.65
C ARG A 248 -21.04 7.42 9.43
N SER A 249 -20.73 8.11 8.34
CA SER A 249 -20.69 7.49 7.03
C SER A 249 -19.40 7.81 6.26
N LEU A 250 -18.84 6.81 5.57
CA LEU A 250 -17.85 7.03 4.52
C LEU A 250 -18.54 6.89 3.15
N ILE A 251 -18.44 7.93 2.32
CA ILE A 251 -19.07 7.97 1.00
C ILE A 251 -18.00 7.91 -0.06
N PHE A 252 -17.83 6.75 -0.67
CA PHE A 252 -16.84 6.52 -1.72
C PHE A 252 -17.39 6.88 -3.10
N VAL A 253 -16.56 7.59 -3.85
CA VAL A 253 -16.77 7.86 -5.29
C VAL A 253 -15.54 7.42 -6.08
N ASN A 254 -15.70 7.23 -7.40
CA ASN A 254 -14.63 6.67 -8.22
C ASN A 254 -13.61 7.71 -8.71
N THR A 255 -13.98 9.00 -8.81
CA THR A 255 -13.11 10.07 -9.27
C THR A 255 -13.10 11.27 -8.32
N ARG A 256 -12.04 12.08 -8.39
CA ARG A 256 -11.90 13.30 -7.59
C ARG A 256 -12.97 14.33 -7.93
N SER A 257 -13.25 14.51 -9.22
CA SER A 257 -14.30 15.44 -9.69
C SER A 257 -15.69 15.04 -9.19
N GLN A 258 -15.96 13.73 -9.10
CA GLN A 258 -17.20 13.23 -8.50
C GLN A 258 -17.26 13.55 -7.00
N ALA A 259 -16.14 13.45 -6.29
CA ALA A 259 -16.09 13.79 -4.86
C ALA A 259 -16.40 15.26 -4.62
N GLU A 260 -15.79 16.15 -5.38
CA GLU A 260 -16.03 17.62 -5.29
C GLU A 260 -17.49 17.98 -5.64
N LEU A 261 -18.02 17.40 -6.72
CA LEU A 261 -19.38 17.67 -7.15
C LEU A 261 -20.42 17.16 -6.13
N LEU A 262 -20.20 15.96 -5.63
CA LEU A 262 -21.09 15.36 -4.62
C LEU A 262 -21.02 16.15 -3.31
N PHE A 263 -19.83 16.58 -2.90
CA PHE A 263 -19.64 17.41 -1.71
C PHE A 263 -20.46 18.72 -1.83
N LYS A 264 -20.29 19.44 -2.94
CA LYS A 264 -21.05 20.66 -3.20
C LYS A 264 -22.56 20.45 -3.12
N ASN A 265 -23.06 19.43 -3.81
CA ASN A 265 -24.48 19.17 -3.89
C ASN A 265 -25.09 18.73 -2.53
N LEU A 266 -24.39 17.87 -1.78
CA LEU A 266 -24.81 17.47 -0.44
C LEU A 266 -24.77 18.61 0.55
N PHE A 267 -23.73 19.47 0.49
CA PHE A 267 -23.60 20.64 1.34
C PHE A 267 -24.77 21.62 1.12
N MET A 268 -25.10 21.88 -0.15
CA MET A 268 -26.26 22.73 -0.48
C MET A 268 -27.60 22.14 -0.02
N ASN A 269 -27.74 20.82 -0.03
CA ASN A 269 -28.99 20.14 0.31
C ASN A 269 -29.20 19.94 1.82
N LEU A 270 -28.13 19.75 2.57
CA LEU A 270 -28.18 19.46 4.01
C LEU A 270 -28.05 20.70 4.89
N GLY A 271 -27.49 21.81 4.35
CA GLY A 271 -27.24 23.05 5.09
C GLY A 271 -26.20 22.91 6.19
N ASP A 272 -26.12 23.92 7.07
CA ASP A 272 -25.06 24.04 8.08
C ASP A 272 -25.21 23.06 9.27
N ASN A 273 -26.33 22.35 9.37
CA ASN A 273 -26.59 21.41 10.47
C ASN A 273 -25.93 20.03 10.28
N PHE A 274 -25.22 19.79 9.18
CA PHE A 274 -24.58 18.52 8.88
C PHE A 274 -23.13 18.73 8.45
N ASN A 275 -22.21 18.18 9.22
CA ASN A 275 -20.77 18.39 9.01
C ASN A 275 -20.22 17.39 7.98
N LEU A 276 -19.93 17.88 6.77
CA LEU A 276 -19.34 17.09 5.70
C LEU A 276 -17.84 17.31 5.61
N GLY A 277 -17.10 16.21 5.39
CA GLY A 277 -15.68 16.21 5.07
C GLY A 277 -15.44 15.77 3.62
N LEU A 278 -14.39 16.33 3.01
CA LEU A 278 -13.89 15.91 1.69
C LEU A 278 -12.48 15.34 1.84
N TYR A 279 -12.23 14.19 1.19
CA TYR A 279 -10.94 13.51 1.28
C TYR A 279 -10.53 12.81 -0.01
N HIS A 280 -9.51 13.33 -0.68
CA HIS A 280 -8.85 12.67 -1.82
C HIS A 280 -7.38 13.09 -1.95
N SER A 281 -6.63 12.36 -2.75
CA SER A 281 -5.18 12.50 -2.86
C SER A 281 -4.69 13.85 -3.41
N SER A 282 -5.54 14.61 -4.12
CA SER A 282 -5.20 15.93 -4.65
C SER A 282 -5.29 17.06 -3.63
N LEU A 283 -5.98 16.85 -2.51
CA LEU A 283 -6.01 17.81 -1.40
C LEU A 283 -4.62 17.97 -0.77
N SER A 284 -4.33 19.14 -0.24
CA SER A 284 -3.11 19.38 0.51
C SER A 284 -3.01 18.42 1.70
N ARG A 285 -1.78 18.11 2.11
CA ARG A 285 -1.54 17.23 3.26
C ARG A 285 -2.19 17.76 4.54
N GLU A 286 -2.15 19.06 4.75
CA GLU A 286 -2.73 19.74 5.92
C GLU A 286 -4.25 19.55 5.98
N HIS A 287 -4.94 19.76 4.85
CA HIS A 287 -6.38 19.53 4.75
C HIS A 287 -6.76 18.09 5.06
N ARG A 288 -6.03 17.12 4.51
CA ARG A 288 -6.30 15.70 4.77
C ARG A 288 -6.15 15.36 6.25
N ILE A 289 -5.05 15.78 6.88
CA ILE A 289 -4.81 15.56 8.33
C ILE A 289 -5.89 16.24 9.18
N LYS A 290 -6.32 17.47 8.80
CA LYS A 290 -7.40 18.16 9.51
C LYS A 290 -8.72 17.41 9.40
N THR A 291 -9.10 16.94 8.22
CA THR A 291 -10.33 16.16 8.01
C THR A 291 -10.29 14.85 8.79
N GLU A 292 -9.18 14.11 8.76
CA GLU A 292 -8.97 12.89 9.55
C GLU A 292 -9.16 13.15 11.05
N LYS A 293 -8.51 14.20 11.57
CA LYS A 293 -8.59 14.57 12.99
C LYS A 293 -10.03 14.94 13.40
N LEU A 294 -10.70 15.80 12.63
CA LEU A 294 -12.07 16.21 12.91
C LEU A 294 -13.05 15.03 12.87
N PHE A 295 -12.81 14.07 11.96
CA PHE A 295 -13.64 12.87 11.91
C PHE A 295 -13.39 11.96 13.12
N LEU A 296 -12.14 11.76 13.54
CA LEU A 296 -11.82 11.00 14.77
C LEU A 296 -12.39 11.66 16.03
N GLU A 297 -12.44 12.99 16.07
CA GLU A 297 -13.04 13.77 17.16
C GLU A 297 -14.60 13.83 17.12
N ASN A 298 -15.24 13.08 16.21
CA ASN A 298 -16.70 13.09 16.01
C ASN A 298 -17.30 14.46 15.62
N LYS A 299 -16.49 15.34 15.00
CA LYS A 299 -16.92 16.67 14.52
C LYS A 299 -17.36 16.68 13.07
N ILE A 300 -17.20 15.58 12.36
CA ILE A 300 -17.66 15.36 10.99
C ILE A 300 -18.56 14.14 10.99
N ASP A 301 -19.74 14.26 10.36
CA ASP A 301 -20.77 13.22 10.29
C ASP A 301 -20.53 12.27 9.11
N ALA A 302 -20.10 12.81 7.97
CA ALA A 302 -19.76 12.00 6.81
C ALA A 302 -18.55 12.53 6.04
N ILE A 303 -17.72 11.62 5.52
CA ILE A 303 -16.61 11.96 4.62
C ILE A 303 -16.91 11.45 3.21
N ILE A 304 -16.86 12.36 2.23
CA ILE A 304 -16.86 12.01 0.82
C ILE A 304 -15.42 11.79 0.39
N CYS A 305 -15.11 10.59 -0.12
CA CYS A 305 -13.74 10.20 -0.41
C CYS A 305 -13.60 9.38 -1.69
N THR A 306 -12.36 9.32 -2.19
CA THR A 306 -11.95 8.38 -3.24
C THR A 306 -11.24 7.18 -2.62
N SER A 307 -10.61 6.33 -3.44
CA SER A 307 -9.84 5.15 -2.98
C SER A 307 -8.77 5.45 -1.92
N SER A 308 -8.45 6.70 -1.66
CA SER A 308 -7.44 7.10 -0.65
C SER A 308 -7.79 6.71 0.80
N LEU A 309 -9.06 6.43 1.11
CA LEU A 309 -9.52 5.91 2.41
C LEU A 309 -9.91 4.42 2.38
N GLU A 310 -9.71 3.73 1.26
CA GLU A 310 -9.90 2.26 1.20
C GLU A 310 -8.93 1.54 2.12
N LEU A 311 -7.74 2.10 2.30
CA LEU A 311 -6.64 1.53 3.07
C LEU A 311 -6.20 2.45 4.20
N GLY A 312 -5.84 1.88 5.33
CA GLY A 312 -4.88 2.46 6.26
C GLY A 312 -5.37 3.31 7.42
N ILE A 313 -6.55 3.87 7.43
CA ILE A 313 -7.06 4.60 8.59
C ILE A 313 -8.13 3.77 9.26
N ASP A 314 -7.91 3.50 10.55
CA ASP A 314 -8.86 2.80 11.40
C ASP A 314 -9.77 3.86 12.03
N PHE A 315 -10.94 4.02 11.47
CA PHE A 315 -11.97 4.86 12.06
C PHE A 315 -12.87 3.97 12.91
N ASP A 316 -12.69 4.01 14.22
CA ASP A 316 -13.41 3.12 15.17
C ASP A 316 -14.93 3.30 15.14
N ASN A 317 -15.43 4.44 14.68
CA ASN A 317 -16.85 4.81 14.79
C ASN A 317 -17.50 5.09 13.42
N VAL A 318 -17.29 4.24 12.43
CA VAL A 318 -18.02 4.32 11.16
C VAL A 318 -19.16 3.31 11.14
N ASP A 319 -20.39 3.78 11.03
CA ASP A 319 -21.58 2.90 11.05
C ASP A 319 -21.79 2.23 9.70
N GLN A 320 -21.48 2.93 8.61
CA GLN A 320 -21.78 2.44 7.26
C GLN A 320 -20.88 3.04 6.18
N VAL A 321 -20.81 2.33 5.08
CA VAL A 321 -20.12 2.76 3.87
C VAL A 321 -21.10 2.89 2.72
N ILE A 322 -21.02 3.97 1.97
CA ILE A 322 -21.86 4.24 0.79
C ILE A 322 -20.94 4.33 -0.43
N ASN A 323 -21.22 3.58 -1.48
CA ASN A 323 -20.49 3.64 -2.74
C ASN A 323 -21.39 4.26 -3.81
N ILE A 324 -20.97 5.41 -4.36
CA ILE A 324 -21.62 6.03 -5.50
C ILE A 324 -20.94 5.54 -6.78
N GLY A 325 -21.66 4.71 -7.52
CA GLY A 325 -21.07 3.85 -8.54
C GLY A 325 -20.42 2.60 -7.95
N THR A 326 -20.11 1.63 -8.81
CA THR A 326 -19.44 0.40 -8.39
C THR A 326 -17.96 0.64 -8.11
N PRO A 327 -17.36 -0.04 -7.12
CA PRO A 327 -15.92 0.03 -6.86
C PRO A 327 -15.04 -0.56 -7.97
N LYS A 328 -15.62 -1.11 -9.05
CA LYS A 328 -14.96 -1.78 -10.20
C LYS A 328 -14.08 -2.99 -9.81
N SER A 329 -14.22 -3.46 -8.57
CA SER A 329 -13.53 -4.65 -8.04
C SER A 329 -14.27 -5.15 -6.80
N ILE A 330 -14.48 -6.45 -6.71
CA ILE A 330 -15.12 -7.09 -5.55
C ILE A 330 -14.23 -6.98 -4.32
N ASN A 331 -12.92 -7.10 -4.51
CA ASN A 331 -11.96 -6.93 -3.42
C ASN A 331 -12.06 -5.53 -2.79
N ARG A 332 -12.14 -4.48 -3.62
CA ARG A 332 -12.33 -3.11 -3.13
C ARG A 332 -13.69 -2.91 -2.43
N LEU A 333 -14.75 -3.52 -2.96
CA LEU A 333 -16.05 -3.46 -2.30
C LEU A 333 -15.99 -3.99 -0.87
N ILE A 334 -15.35 -5.13 -0.68
CA ILE A 334 -15.18 -5.75 0.64
C ILE A 334 -14.26 -4.93 1.54
N GLN A 335 -13.17 -4.38 1.00
CA GLN A 335 -12.27 -3.51 1.74
C GLN A 335 -12.96 -2.23 2.22
N ARG A 336 -13.75 -1.58 1.34
CA ARG A 336 -14.57 -0.41 1.71
C ARG A 336 -15.60 -0.78 2.76
N ALA A 337 -16.38 -1.84 2.55
CA ALA A 337 -17.37 -2.32 3.50
C ALA A 337 -16.76 -2.61 4.88
N GLY A 338 -15.57 -3.19 4.90
CA GLY A 338 -14.80 -3.48 6.12
C GLY A 338 -14.36 -2.24 6.90
N ARG A 339 -14.56 -1.01 6.39
CA ARG A 339 -14.36 0.23 7.13
C ARG A 339 -15.53 0.58 8.04
N SER A 340 -16.68 -0.08 7.90
CA SER A 340 -17.84 0.10 8.78
C SER A 340 -17.90 -0.97 9.86
N ASN A 341 -18.42 -0.61 11.03
CA ASN A 341 -18.61 -1.51 12.18
C ASN A 341 -17.35 -2.36 12.47
N HIS A 342 -16.23 -1.67 12.64
CA HIS A 342 -14.89 -2.27 12.72
C HIS A 342 -14.68 -3.13 13.98
N SER A 343 -15.64 -3.21 14.92
CA SER A 343 -15.58 -4.09 16.07
C SER A 343 -15.56 -5.57 15.67
N PHE A 344 -14.99 -6.42 16.50
CA PHE A 344 -14.85 -7.86 16.23
C PHE A 344 -16.19 -8.55 15.92
N TYR A 345 -17.27 -8.13 16.60
CA TYR A 345 -18.64 -8.65 16.41
C TYR A 345 -19.50 -7.78 15.47
N GLY A 346 -18.99 -6.67 14.98
CA GLY A 346 -19.73 -5.76 14.10
C GLY A 346 -19.99 -6.40 12.74
N VAL A 347 -21.19 -6.16 12.19
CA VAL A 347 -21.56 -6.54 10.83
C VAL A 347 -21.29 -5.37 9.90
N PRO A 348 -20.25 -5.43 9.04
CA PRO A 348 -19.98 -4.38 8.08
C PRO A 348 -21.19 -4.13 7.18
N THR A 349 -21.60 -2.85 7.04
CA THR A 349 -22.74 -2.46 6.23
C THR A 349 -22.32 -1.55 5.09
N SER A 350 -22.65 -1.95 3.87
CA SER A 350 -22.32 -1.21 2.65
C SER A 350 -23.55 -0.98 1.78
N TYR A 351 -23.63 0.21 1.20
CA TYR A 351 -24.63 0.57 0.21
C TYR A 351 -23.97 0.78 -1.15
N LEU A 352 -24.58 0.26 -2.21
CA LEU A 352 -24.20 0.49 -3.60
C LEU A 352 -25.30 1.34 -4.24
N ILE A 353 -24.95 2.50 -4.75
CA ILE A 353 -25.88 3.43 -5.41
C ILE A 353 -25.38 3.64 -6.85
N PRO A 354 -25.99 3.00 -7.85
CA PRO A 354 -25.58 3.14 -9.24
C PRO A 354 -25.87 4.55 -9.77
N THR A 355 -25.03 5.05 -10.64
CA THR A 355 -25.16 6.37 -11.28
C THR A 355 -25.79 6.30 -12.67
N ASN A 356 -25.89 5.10 -13.24
CA ASN A 356 -26.57 4.81 -14.50
C ASN A 356 -27.09 3.36 -14.53
N LYS A 357 -27.89 3.04 -15.56
CA LYS A 357 -28.53 1.71 -15.67
C LYS A 357 -27.53 0.56 -15.85
N PHE A 358 -26.39 0.77 -16.50
CA PHE A 358 -25.36 -0.26 -16.63
C PHE A 358 -24.68 -0.53 -15.30
N GLU A 359 -24.36 0.51 -14.53
CA GLU A 359 -23.83 0.34 -13.18
C GLU A 359 -24.82 -0.34 -12.22
N PHE A 360 -26.13 -0.26 -12.47
CA PHE A 360 -27.11 -1.02 -11.69
C PHE A 360 -26.88 -2.53 -11.83
N LEU A 361 -26.65 -3.02 -13.05
CA LEU A 361 -26.32 -4.43 -13.28
C LEU A 361 -24.98 -4.80 -12.61
N GLU A 362 -23.98 -3.91 -12.70
CA GLU A 362 -22.69 -4.10 -12.02
C GLU A 362 -22.88 -4.16 -10.49
N CYS A 363 -23.72 -3.31 -9.91
CA CYS A 363 -24.01 -3.31 -8.47
C CYS A 363 -24.65 -4.62 -8.01
N ILE A 364 -25.64 -5.13 -8.74
CA ILE A 364 -26.29 -6.41 -8.43
C ILE A 364 -25.31 -7.56 -8.55
N SER A 365 -24.52 -7.59 -9.65
CA SER A 365 -23.48 -8.61 -9.86
C SER A 365 -22.43 -8.56 -8.76
N SER A 366 -21.98 -7.36 -8.39
CA SER A 366 -20.97 -7.18 -7.32
C SER A 366 -21.50 -7.66 -5.97
N LYS A 367 -22.77 -7.37 -5.64
CA LYS A 367 -23.43 -7.90 -4.44
C LYS A 367 -23.45 -9.43 -4.46
N TYR A 368 -23.96 -10.03 -5.55
CA TYR A 368 -24.03 -11.48 -5.69
C TYR A 368 -22.66 -12.14 -5.56
N LEU A 369 -21.64 -11.60 -6.22
CA LEU A 369 -20.28 -12.14 -6.17
C LEU A 369 -19.69 -12.03 -4.77
N ALA A 370 -19.85 -10.90 -4.09
CA ALA A 370 -19.35 -10.70 -2.74
C ALA A 370 -20.04 -11.61 -1.71
N GLU A 371 -21.36 -11.79 -1.81
CA GLU A 371 -22.13 -12.69 -0.93
C GLU A 371 -21.79 -14.18 -1.14
N ASN A 372 -21.32 -14.54 -2.34
CA ASN A 372 -20.90 -15.92 -2.70
C ASN A 372 -19.39 -16.14 -2.68
N ASP A 373 -18.62 -15.25 -2.05
CA ASP A 373 -17.15 -15.35 -1.95
C ASP A 373 -16.42 -15.47 -3.32
N LYS A 374 -16.99 -14.90 -4.37
CA LYS A 374 -16.40 -14.86 -5.71
C LYS A 374 -15.67 -13.54 -5.91
N PHE A 375 -14.37 -13.57 -5.83
CA PHE A 375 -13.50 -12.39 -5.90
C PHE A 375 -12.82 -12.28 -7.27
N ASP A 376 -12.26 -11.09 -7.53
CA ASP A 376 -11.52 -10.87 -8.75
C ASP A 376 -10.26 -11.74 -8.80
N PRO A 377 -9.97 -12.38 -9.95
CA PRO A 377 -8.78 -13.17 -10.10
C PRO A 377 -7.54 -12.27 -10.08
N LEU A 378 -6.53 -12.65 -9.31
CA LEU A 378 -5.21 -12.03 -9.41
C LEU A 378 -4.54 -12.53 -10.70
N LYS A 379 -4.36 -11.64 -11.69
CA LYS A 379 -3.63 -11.97 -12.91
C LYS A 379 -2.13 -11.97 -12.59
N THR A 380 -1.46 -13.08 -12.86
CA THR A 380 0.01 -13.11 -12.85
C THR A 380 0.49 -12.38 -14.10
N GLN A 381 1.04 -11.20 -13.94
CA GLN A 381 1.67 -10.45 -15.03
C GLN A 381 3.14 -10.84 -15.15
N THR A 382 3.65 -10.83 -16.39
CA THR A 382 5.09 -10.77 -16.65
C THR A 382 5.59 -9.41 -16.20
N GLY A 383 6.75 -9.38 -15.53
CA GLY A 383 7.29 -8.15 -14.97
C GLY A 383 7.58 -7.08 -16.00
N SER A 384 7.38 -5.83 -15.63
CA SER A 384 7.54 -4.67 -16.51
C SER A 384 9.01 -4.38 -16.81
N LYS A 385 9.37 -4.18 -18.08
CA LYS A 385 10.78 -3.96 -18.51
C LYS A 385 11.35 -2.62 -18.01
N ASP A 386 10.54 -1.57 -17.91
CA ASP A 386 10.93 -0.27 -17.37
C ASP A 386 11.34 -0.37 -15.89
N VAL A 387 10.71 -1.26 -15.12
CA VAL A 387 11.09 -1.54 -13.74
C VAL A 387 12.46 -2.24 -13.66
N ILE A 388 12.78 -3.15 -14.58
CA ILE A 388 14.14 -3.71 -14.69
C ILE A 388 15.15 -2.60 -14.99
N CYS A 389 14.87 -1.73 -15.98
CA CYS A 389 15.76 -0.61 -16.31
C CYS A 389 16.07 0.25 -15.08
N GLN A 390 15.05 0.59 -14.30
CA GLN A 390 15.20 1.35 -13.08
C GLN A 390 16.03 0.60 -12.04
N HIS A 391 15.76 -0.70 -11.84
CA HIS A 391 16.52 -1.54 -10.90
C HIS A 391 18.01 -1.62 -11.29
N LEU A 392 18.33 -1.80 -12.57
CA LEU A 392 19.69 -1.82 -13.06
C LEU A 392 20.41 -0.49 -12.78
N LEU A 393 19.77 0.64 -13.03
CA LEU A 393 20.34 1.96 -12.70
C LEU A 393 20.61 2.12 -11.20
N LEU A 394 19.76 1.59 -10.33
CA LEU A 394 19.98 1.63 -8.88
C LEU A 394 21.16 0.75 -8.46
N LEU A 395 21.32 -0.44 -9.03
CA LEU A 395 22.48 -1.30 -8.80
C LEU A 395 23.77 -0.63 -9.28
N ALA A 396 23.73 0.03 -10.45
CA ALA A 396 24.86 0.77 -11.00
C ALA A 396 25.28 1.96 -10.14
N CYS A 397 24.38 2.52 -9.33
CA CYS A 397 24.70 3.59 -8.36
C CYS A 397 25.51 3.11 -7.17
N ASN A 398 25.58 1.81 -6.91
CA ASN A 398 26.27 1.22 -5.75
C ASN A 398 27.33 0.21 -6.19
N GLN A 399 27.00 -1.07 -6.19
CA GLN A 399 27.98 -2.16 -6.44
C GLN A 399 28.31 -2.37 -7.91
N GLY A 400 27.52 -1.78 -8.82
CA GLY A 400 27.59 -2.05 -10.24
C GLY A 400 26.76 -3.26 -10.67
N ILE A 401 26.69 -3.46 -11.98
CA ILE A 401 25.94 -4.54 -12.62
C ILE A 401 26.96 -5.53 -13.19
N PHE A 402 26.97 -6.74 -12.64
CA PHE A 402 27.67 -7.89 -13.21
C PHE A 402 26.65 -8.71 -14.01
N PRO A 403 26.67 -8.71 -15.36
CA PRO A 403 25.57 -9.19 -16.17
C PRO A 403 25.05 -10.57 -15.80
N ILE A 404 25.89 -11.58 -15.68
CA ILE A 404 25.48 -12.95 -15.35
C ILE A 404 24.89 -13.04 -13.94
N LYS A 405 25.57 -12.47 -12.94
CA LYS A 405 25.14 -12.48 -11.54
C LYS A 405 23.83 -11.74 -11.36
N THR A 406 23.71 -10.55 -11.98
CA THR A 406 22.51 -9.71 -11.90
C THR A 406 21.33 -10.37 -12.61
N TYR A 407 21.54 -11.00 -13.76
CA TYR A 407 20.50 -11.77 -14.45
C TYR A 407 19.98 -12.92 -13.57
N GLN A 408 20.86 -13.69 -12.95
CA GLN A 408 20.47 -14.78 -12.05
C GLN A 408 19.70 -14.28 -10.85
N GLU A 409 20.05 -13.11 -10.32
CA GLU A 409 19.36 -12.46 -9.21
C GLU A 409 17.96 -12.00 -9.62
N ILE A 410 17.83 -11.30 -10.75
CA ILE A 410 16.54 -10.81 -11.28
C ILE A 410 15.56 -11.97 -11.52
N ARG A 411 16.02 -13.09 -12.06
CA ARG A 411 15.18 -14.27 -12.32
C ARG A 411 14.63 -14.95 -11.06
N LYS A 412 15.17 -14.71 -9.89
CA LYS A 412 14.59 -15.18 -8.62
C LYS A 412 13.30 -14.45 -8.27
N ALA A 413 13.14 -13.21 -8.72
CA ALA A 413 11.88 -12.48 -8.59
C ALA A 413 10.80 -13.10 -9.48
N PHE A 414 9.66 -13.47 -8.90
CA PHE A 414 8.60 -14.21 -9.59
C PHE A 414 8.16 -13.57 -10.93
N PRO A 415 7.93 -12.23 -11.03
CA PRO A 415 7.51 -11.61 -12.28
C PRO A 415 8.52 -11.79 -13.43
N TYR A 416 9.78 -12.06 -13.12
CA TYR A 416 10.89 -12.15 -14.08
C TYR A 416 11.48 -13.56 -14.24
N LYS A 417 10.83 -14.59 -13.71
CA LYS A 417 11.28 -15.99 -13.82
C LYS A 417 11.49 -16.45 -15.28
N GLN A 418 10.68 -15.92 -16.18
CA GLN A 418 10.70 -16.30 -17.61
C GLN A 418 11.59 -15.39 -18.45
N LEU A 419 12.24 -14.37 -17.88
CA LEU A 419 13.14 -13.47 -18.60
C LEU A 419 14.28 -14.27 -19.24
N LYS A 420 14.49 -14.08 -20.54
CA LYS A 420 15.58 -14.72 -21.28
C LYS A 420 16.86 -13.89 -21.16
N PHE A 421 18.03 -14.54 -21.19
CA PHE A 421 19.32 -13.83 -21.07
C PHE A 421 19.55 -12.83 -22.21
N LYS A 422 19.18 -13.19 -23.44
CA LYS A 422 19.25 -12.28 -24.60
C LYS A 422 18.42 -11.02 -24.36
N GLU A 423 17.19 -11.16 -23.90
CA GLU A 423 16.31 -10.04 -23.57
C GLU A 423 16.88 -9.16 -22.44
N PHE A 424 17.49 -9.78 -21.44
CA PHE A 424 18.18 -9.05 -20.37
C PHE A 424 19.35 -8.21 -20.92
N LEU A 425 20.16 -8.75 -21.85
CA LEU A 425 21.26 -8.01 -22.48
C LEU A 425 20.75 -6.85 -23.32
N GLU A 426 19.64 -7.01 -24.04
CA GLU A 426 18.98 -5.93 -24.80
C GLU A 426 18.54 -4.79 -23.84
N ILE A 427 17.94 -5.14 -22.69
CA ILE A 427 17.56 -4.17 -21.64
C ILE A 427 18.80 -3.47 -21.05
N LEU A 428 19.87 -4.21 -20.78
CA LEU A 428 21.11 -3.65 -20.25
C LEU A 428 21.74 -2.66 -21.24
N SER A 429 21.82 -3.02 -22.51
CA SER A 429 22.30 -2.14 -23.59
C SER A 429 21.43 -0.88 -23.70
N PHE A 430 20.11 -1.03 -23.62
CA PHE A 430 19.20 0.13 -23.60
C PHE A 430 19.46 1.06 -22.40
N VAL A 431 19.72 0.51 -21.22
CA VAL A 431 20.05 1.31 -20.02
C VAL A 431 21.40 2.01 -20.16
N GLU A 432 22.36 1.35 -20.81
CA GLU A 432 23.71 1.88 -21.03
C GLU A 432 23.68 3.09 -21.96
N ASN A 433 23.15 2.95 -23.17
CA ASN A 433 23.32 3.91 -24.27
C ASN A 433 22.01 4.61 -24.72
N GLY A 434 20.86 4.26 -24.15
CA GLY A 434 19.57 4.83 -24.52
C GLY A 434 18.90 4.20 -25.74
N GLY A 435 19.45 3.07 -26.22
CA GLY A 435 18.91 2.30 -27.35
C GLY A 435 19.42 2.80 -28.70
N TYR A 436 18.91 2.18 -29.77
CA TYR A 436 19.37 2.34 -31.14
C TYR A 436 19.50 3.80 -31.59
N LEU A 437 18.52 4.66 -31.25
CA LEU A 437 18.50 6.06 -31.68
C LEU A 437 19.57 6.93 -31.00
N LEU A 438 20.00 6.58 -29.82
CA LEU A 438 20.95 7.38 -29.03
C LEU A 438 22.35 6.80 -29.00
N ASN A 439 22.57 5.62 -29.59
CA ASN A 439 23.85 4.89 -29.53
C ASN A 439 25.06 5.70 -30.02
N ASN A 440 24.84 6.59 -30.98
CA ASN A 440 25.91 7.45 -31.55
C ASN A 440 26.23 8.67 -30.69
N TYR A 441 25.45 8.93 -29.64
CA TYR A 441 25.58 10.12 -28.79
C TYR A 441 26.13 9.74 -27.41
N LYS A 442 27.44 9.62 -27.26
CA LYS A 442 28.13 9.32 -25.99
C LYS A 442 27.66 10.15 -24.80
N LYS A 443 27.17 11.38 -25.04
CA LYS A 443 26.62 12.28 -24.02
C LYS A 443 25.41 11.68 -23.26
N TRP A 444 24.68 10.76 -23.89
CA TRP A 444 23.47 10.14 -23.31
C TRP A 444 23.76 8.81 -22.62
N ASN A 445 24.97 8.28 -22.73
CA ASN A 445 25.33 7.08 -22.01
C ASN A 445 25.21 7.30 -20.50
N LYS A 446 24.53 6.37 -19.83
CA LYS A 446 24.34 6.41 -18.38
C LYS A 446 25.28 5.51 -17.62
N LEU A 447 25.74 4.45 -18.26
CA LEU A 447 26.64 3.47 -17.69
C LEU A 447 27.99 3.50 -18.37
N SER A 448 29.03 3.08 -17.64
CA SER A 448 30.37 2.79 -18.13
C SER A 448 30.83 1.46 -17.55
N LEU A 449 31.54 0.69 -18.35
CA LEU A 449 32.20 -0.53 -17.92
C LEU A 449 33.44 -0.15 -17.10
N SER A 450 33.54 -0.65 -15.87
CA SER A 450 34.72 -0.47 -15.00
C SER A 450 35.68 -1.64 -15.18
N GLU A 451 36.92 -1.48 -14.71
CA GLU A 451 38.04 -2.46 -14.83
C GLU A 451 37.66 -3.82 -14.20
N ASP A 452 36.82 -3.82 -13.17
CA ASP A 452 36.33 -5.03 -12.49
C ASP A 452 35.22 -5.77 -13.29
N GLY A 453 34.92 -5.30 -14.49
CA GLY A 453 33.85 -5.87 -15.35
C GLY A 453 32.43 -5.52 -14.94
N ALA A 454 32.23 -4.59 -14.02
CA ALA A 454 30.92 -4.11 -13.62
C ALA A 454 30.49 -2.88 -14.43
N TYR A 455 29.23 -2.79 -14.82
CA TYR A 455 28.65 -1.55 -15.34
C TYR A 455 28.28 -0.64 -14.19
N LYS A 456 28.88 0.54 -14.13
CA LYS A 456 28.64 1.56 -13.09
C LYS A 456 28.08 2.84 -13.70
N ILE A 457 27.39 3.65 -12.90
CA ILE A 457 26.87 4.93 -13.35
C ILE A 457 28.02 5.89 -13.68
N ASN A 458 27.98 6.50 -14.86
CA ASN A 458 29.11 7.23 -15.41
C ASN A 458 29.29 8.65 -14.88
N SER A 459 28.30 9.22 -14.20
CA SER A 459 28.37 10.59 -13.71
C SER A 459 27.52 10.84 -12.46
N TYR A 460 27.97 11.79 -11.63
CA TYR A 460 27.23 12.25 -10.46
C TYR A 460 25.82 12.79 -10.82
N ARG A 461 25.72 13.51 -11.95
CA ARG A 461 24.43 14.03 -12.45
C ARG A 461 23.43 12.90 -12.75
N ASN A 462 23.88 11.83 -13.39
CA ASN A 462 23.04 10.65 -13.69
C ASN A 462 22.68 9.91 -12.42
N ARG A 463 23.57 9.83 -11.44
CA ARG A 463 23.29 9.28 -10.11
C ARG A 463 22.17 10.04 -9.43
N ILE A 464 22.25 11.37 -9.34
CA ILE A 464 21.20 12.20 -8.71
C ILE A 464 19.86 12.03 -9.44
N LYS A 465 19.85 12.06 -10.78
CA LYS A 465 18.62 11.84 -11.55
C LYS A 465 17.99 10.48 -11.26
N THR A 466 18.79 9.43 -11.13
CA THR A 466 18.30 8.09 -10.79
C THR A 466 17.68 8.04 -9.40
N LEU A 467 18.34 8.64 -8.41
CA LEU A 467 17.88 8.64 -7.02
C LEU A 467 16.64 9.51 -6.78
N THR A 468 16.45 10.56 -7.58
CA THR A 468 15.27 11.44 -7.46
C THR A 468 14.04 10.93 -8.19
N ASN A 469 14.19 10.01 -9.17
CA ASN A 469 13.11 9.48 -10.00
C ASN A 469 12.86 8.00 -9.72
N ILE A 470 12.63 7.66 -8.44
CA ILE A 470 12.45 6.26 -8.00
C ILE A 470 11.04 5.70 -8.25
N GLY A 471 10.05 6.57 -8.49
CA GLY A 471 8.67 6.12 -8.73
C GLY A 471 8.53 5.30 -10.02
N THR A 472 7.61 4.35 -10.03
CA THR A 472 7.24 3.62 -11.25
C THR A 472 6.57 4.56 -12.24
N ILE A 473 6.83 4.37 -13.53
CA ILE A 473 6.18 5.16 -14.59
C ILE A 473 4.68 4.85 -14.59
N ILE A 474 3.88 5.89 -14.36
CA ILE A 474 2.41 5.79 -14.40
C ILE A 474 1.97 6.24 -15.80
N ASP A 475 0.94 5.58 -16.33
CA ASP A 475 0.41 5.89 -17.67
C ASP A 475 -0.46 7.17 -17.69
N SER A 476 -0.48 7.95 -16.58
CA SER A 476 -1.23 9.21 -16.46
C SER A 476 -0.33 10.35 -16.01
N SER A 477 -0.40 11.48 -16.72
CA SER A 477 0.24 12.73 -16.31
C SER A 477 -0.67 13.51 -15.36
N SER A 478 -0.07 14.19 -14.38
CA SER A 478 -0.79 15.08 -13.48
C SER A 478 -0.23 16.50 -13.54
N PHE A 479 -1.13 17.47 -13.50
CA PHE A 479 -0.80 18.90 -13.56
C PHE A 479 -1.08 19.58 -12.23
N LYS A 480 -0.18 20.48 -11.82
CA LYS A 480 -0.36 21.24 -10.58
C LYS A 480 -1.32 22.41 -10.80
N VAL A 481 -2.35 22.51 -9.98
CA VAL A 481 -3.23 23.67 -9.92
C VAL A 481 -2.61 24.69 -8.97
N LYS A 482 -2.35 25.89 -9.49
CA LYS A 482 -1.75 26.99 -8.73
C LYS A 482 -2.64 28.23 -8.79
N LEU A 483 -2.69 28.97 -7.70
CA LEU A 483 -3.23 30.34 -7.69
C LEU A 483 -2.25 31.32 -8.35
N LYS A 484 -2.71 32.53 -8.70
CA LYS A 484 -1.87 33.60 -9.26
C LYS A 484 -0.65 33.96 -8.39
N ASN A 485 -0.75 33.76 -7.08
CA ASN A 485 0.35 33.92 -6.11
C ASN A 485 1.29 32.73 -6.01
N ASN A 486 1.30 31.82 -6.97
CA ASN A 486 2.08 30.55 -7.00
C ASN A 486 1.78 29.54 -5.89
N LYS A 487 0.81 29.78 -5.02
CA LYS A 487 0.39 28.77 -4.02
C LYS A 487 -0.24 27.57 -4.71
N THR A 488 0.31 26.38 -4.47
CA THR A 488 -0.22 25.13 -5.04
C THR A 488 -1.45 24.69 -4.26
N LEU A 489 -2.58 24.52 -4.94
CA LEU A 489 -3.83 23.99 -4.37
C LEU A 489 -3.87 22.47 -4.40
N GLY A 490 -3.28 21.85 -5.43
CA GLY A 490 -3.28 20.40 -5.59
C GLY A 490 -2.87 19.98 -7.00
N THR A 491 -3.31 18.79 -7.41
CA THR A 491 -3.03 18.23 -8.74
C THR A 491 -4.31 17.72 -9.41
N VAL A 492 -4.38 17.83 -10.74
CA VAL A 492 -5.45 17.28 -11.60
C VAL A 492 -4.84 16.37 -12.66
N ASP A 493 -5.62 15.41 -13.13
CA ASP A 493 -5.17 14.45 -14.13
C ASP A 493 -5.24 15.07 -15.55
N GLU A 494 -4.37 14.63 -16.45
CA GLU A 494 -4.29 15.09 -17.84
C GLU A 494 -5.62 14.94 -18.58
N SER A 495 -6.33 13.82 -18.35
CA SER A 495 -7.66 13.58 -18.90
C SER A 495 -8.70 14.64 -18.52
N PHE A 496 -8.57 15.24 -17.34
CA PHE A 496 -9.44 16.33 -16.91
C PHE A 496 -9.05 17.65 -17.58
N ILE A 497 -7.74 17.94 -17.65
CA ILE A 497 -7.24 19.19 -18.26
C ILE A 497 -7.52 19.22 -19.77
N SER A 498 -7.43 18.08 -20.45
CA SER A 498 -7.71 17.99 -21.89
C SER A 498 -9.16 18.37 -22.25
N LEU A 499 -10.07 18.34 -21.28
CA LEU A 499 -11.47 18.74 -21.44
C LEU A 499 -11.71 20.25 -21.15
N ILE A 500 -10.74 20.95 -20.57
CA ILE A 500 -10.87 22.34 -20.14
C ILE A 500 -10.20 23.25 -21.18
N LYS A 501 -10.92 24.29 -21.64
CA LYS A 501 -10.37 25.33 -22.51
C LYS A 501 -9.76 26.45 -21.67
N PRO A 502 -8.69 27.15 -22.15
CA PRO A 502 -8.18 28.33 -21.49
C PRO A 502 -9.29 29.35 -21.25
N GLY A 503 -9.39 29.91 -20.01
CA GLY A 503 -10.45 30.82 -19.59
C GLY A 503 -11.73 30.14 -19.04
N GLN A 504 -11.83 28.83 -19.09
CA GLN A 504 -12.97 28.12 -18.52
C GLN A 504 -12.78 27.96 -17.00
N ALA A 505 -13.80 28.35 -16.23
CA ALA A 505 -13.82 28.15 -14.79
C ALA A 505 -14.15 26.70 -14.43
N PHE A 506 -13.48 26.17 -13.42
CA PHE A 506 -13.79 24.87 -12.84
C PHE A 506 -13.67 24.90 -11.31
N ILE A 507 -14.41 24.03 -10.64
CA ILE A 507 -14.38 23.93 -9.18
C ILE A 507 -13.27 22.98 -8.77
N PHE A 508 -12.41 23.44 -7.85
CA PHE A 508 -11.35 22.64 -7.28
C PHE A 508 -11.27 22.85 -5.77
N CYS A 509 -11.35 21.78 -4.98
CA CYS A 509 -11.38 21.83 -3.51
C CYS A 509 -12.51 22.72 -2.94
N GLY A 510 -13.66 22.81 -3.61
CA GLY A 510 -14.76 23.68 -3.23
C GLY A 510 -14.53 25.17 -3.53
N LEU A 511 -13.45 25.53 -4.25
CA LEU A 511 -13.13 26.88 -4.72
C LEU A 511 -13.41 27.01 -6.22
N ASN A 512 -13.99 28.14 -6.64
CA ASN A 512 -14.18 28.47 -8.06
C ASN A 512 -12.93 29.07 -8.66
#